data_a431f1514a92b43e9c47227a1484bc3f
#
_entry.id   a431f1514a92b43e9c47227a1484bc3f
#
_cell.length_a   1.000
_cell.length_b   1.000
_cell.length_c   1.000
_cell.angle_alpha   90.00
_cell.angle_beta   90.00
_cell.angle_gamma   90.00
#
_symmetry.space_group_name_H-M   'P 1'
#
loop_
_entity.id
_entity.type
_entity.pdbx_description
1 polymer ?
#
loop_
_entity_poly.entity_id
_entity_poly.type
_entity_poly.pdbx_seq_one_letter_code
_entity_poly.pdbx_strand_id
1 'polypeptide(L)'
;VLDRFPLKIYLFSVSVQGLNSSSEISNAIKKVNKLKFEKILHDVDIIIIARGGGSVEDLWGFNEENVIISTFESKIPIISAIGHETDVTLIDYVADLRAPTPSAAIELCLPVAKELKRKIFELNARRYVAYQNNLENLKNLLSKMKLSRPKDLLNHKIQSYDFILMN
;
A
#
# COMPACT_ATOMS: atom_id res chain seq x y z
N VAL A 1 9.13 0.76 -14.73
CA VAL A 1 8.73 1.20 -13.37
C VAL A 1 7.58 2.18 -13.48
N LEU A 2 7.78 3.32 -14.12
CA LEU A 2 6.76 4.40 -14.19
C LEU A 2 5.46 3.98 -14.87
N ASP A 3 5.52 3.07 -15.86
CA ASP A 3 4.34 2.50 -16.52
C ASP A 3 3.51 1.60 -15.59
N ARG A 4 4.16 0.99 -14.59
CA ARG A 4 3.49 0.12 -13.63
C ARG A 4 2.79 0.93 -12.54
N PHE A 5 3.50 1.90 -11.97
CA PHE A 5 2.99 2.78 -10.93
C PHE A 5 3.73 4.12 -10.94
N PRO A 6 3.03 5.27 -10.88
CA PRO A 6 3.68 6.57 -10.77
C PRO A 6 4.34 6.72 -9.40
N LEU A 7 5.65 6.97 -9.39
CA LEU A 7 6.44 7.16 -8.16
C LEU A 7 7.66 8.03 -8.40
N LYS A 8 8.28 8.50 -7.34
CA LYS A 8 9.57 9.17 -7.37
C LYS A 8 10.68 8.15 -7.16
N ILE A 9 11.76 8.27 -7.92
CA ILE A 9 12.94 7.42 -7.81
C ILE A 9 14.14 8.33 -7.51
N TYR A 10 14.85 7.99 -6.44
CA TYR A 10 16.12 8.59 -6.07
C TYR A 10 17.23 7.58 -6.34
N LEU A 11 18.14 7.91 -7.24
CA LEU A 11 19.27 7.04 -7.59
C LEU A 11 20.50 7.43 -6.80
N PHE A 12 21.01 6.49 -6.02
CA PHE A 12 22.29 6.59 -5.33
C PHE A 12 23.30 5.69 -6.05
N SER A 13 24.16 6.28 -6.86
CA SER A 13 25.20 5.55 -7.58
C SER A 13 26.32 5.20 -6.61
N VAL A 14 26.65 3.91 -6.53
CA VAL A 14 27.74 3.35 -5.71
C VAL A 14 28.51 2.31 -6.52
N SER A 15 29.77 2.08 -6.16
CA SER A 15 30.53 0.96 -6.71
C SER A 15 29.93 -0.35 -6.18
N VAL A 16 29.53 -1.23 -7.06
CA VAL A 16 28.90 -2.53 -6.71
C VAL A 16 29.86 -3.70 -6.82
N GLN A 17 31.14 -3.42 -7.09
CA GLN A 17 32.24 -4.39 -7.16
C GLN A 17 33.57 -3.71 -6.81
N GLY A 18 34.59 -4.50 -6.43
CA GLY A 18 35.92 -4.00 -6.03
C GLY A 18 36.00 -3.67 -4.54
N LEU A 19 37.22 -3.31 -4.09
CA LEU A 19 37.58 -3.17 -2.69
C LEU A 19 36.76 -2.12 -1.91
N ASN A 20 36.26 -1.09 -2.58
CA ASN A 20 35.52 0.00 -1.91
C ASN A 20 34.00 -0.22 -1.93
N SER A 21 33.50 -1.25 -2.61
CA SER A 21 32.05 -1.47 -2.80
C SER A 21 31.30 -1.54 -1.47
N SER A 22 31.79 -2.33 -0.52
CA SER A 22 31.13 -2.50 0.77
C SER A 22 31.00 -1.20 1.56
N SER A 23 32.06 -0.38 1.59
CA SER A 23 32.02 0.90 2.29
C SER A 23 31.09 1.90 1.61
N GLU A 24 31.07 1.96 0.29
CA GLU A 24 30.17 2.84 -0.45
C GLU A 24 28.72 2.45 -0.28
N ILE A 25 28.39 1.15 -0.36
CA ILE A 25 27.04 0.62 -0.13
C ILE A 25 26.56 0.94 1.28
N SER A 26 27.38 0.61 2.31
CA SER A 26 27.05 0.89 3.71
C SER A 26 26.82 2.40 3.94
N ASN A 27 27.70 3.25 3.41
CA ASN A 27 27.55 4.69 3.52
C ASN A 27 26.31 5.22 2.80
N ALA A 28 25.96 4.66 1.65
CA ALA A 28 24.74 5.04 0.93
C ALA A 28 23.48 4.70 1.74
N ILE A 29 23.40 3.48 2.32
CA ILE A 29 22.28 3.08 3.20
C ILE A 29 22.14 4.05 4.38
N LYS A 30 23.24 4.31 5.09
CA LYS A 30 23.27 5.25 6.24
C LYS A 30 22.88 6.66 5.81
N LYS A 31 23.35 7.14 4.66
CA LYS A 31 23.02 8.46 4.11
C LYS A 31 21.53 8.59 3.80
N VAL A 32 20.90 7.60 3.16
CA VAL A 32 19.48 7.64 2.85
C VAL A 32 18.65 7.67 4.15
N ASN A 33 18.99 6.83 5.13
CA ASN A 33 18.32 6.82 6.43
C ASN A 33 18.46 8.18 7.14
N LYS A 34 19.66 8.81 7.11
CA LYS A 34 19.90 10.13 7.66
C LYS A 34 19.07 11.21 6.97
N LEU A 35 19.05 11.22 5.62
CA LEU A 35 18.28 12.19 4.84
C LEU A 35 16.78 12.06 5.08
N LYS A 36 16.27 10.84 5.29
CA LYS A 36 14.88 10.61 5.68
C LYS A 36 14.60 11.17 7.07
N PHE A 37 15.47 10.90 8.05
CA PHE A 37 15.33 11.41 9.41
C PHE A 37 15.35 12.94 9.45
N GLU A 38 16.22 13.58 8.68
CA GLU A 38 16.31 15.05 8.52
C GLU A 38 15.18 15.64 7.70
N LYS A 39 14.22 14.82 7.22
CA LYS A 39 13.08 15.19 6.38
C LYS A 39 13.44 15.83 5.04
N ILE A 40 14.65 15.60 4.56
CA ILE A 40 15.11 16.02 3.23
C ILE A 40 14.52 15.07 2.18
N LEU A 41 14.52 13.75 2.45
CA LEU A 41 13.91 12.70 1.65
C LEU A 41 12.79 12.01 2.45
N HIS A 42 11.79 12.79 2.88
CA HIS A 42 10.70 12.28 3.74
C HIS A 42 9.77 11.28 3.03
N ASP A 43 9.75 11.27 1.71
CA ASP A 43 8.90 10.44 0.85
C ASP A 43 9.58 9.14 0.36
N VAL A 44 10.72 8.75 0.97
CA VAL A 44 11.34 7.46 0.68
C VAL A 44 10.68 6.37 1.52
N ASP A 45 10.00 5.43 0.86
CA ASP A 45 9.29 4.33 1.52
C ASP A 45 10.10 3.03 1.52
N ILE A 46 10.92 2.78 0.50
CA ILE A 46 11.68 1.54 0.29
C ILE A 46 13.05 1.87 -0.29
N ILE A 47 14.05 1.11 0.11
CA ILE A 47 15.38 1.08 -0.51
C ILE A 47 15.50 -0.22 -1.29
N ILE A 48 15.92 -0.14 -2.56
CA ILE A 48 16.27 -1.31 -3.37
C ILE A 48 17.77 -1.29 -3.60
N ILE A 49 18.45 -2.34 -3.15
CA ILE A 49 19.87 -2.55 -3.44
C ILE A 49 19.92 -3.50 -4.63
N ALA A 50 20.33 -2.97 -5.76
CA ALA A 50 20.24 -3.67 -7.03
C ALA A 50 21.59 -3.80 -7.71
N ARG A 51 21.91 -5.03 -8.11
CA ARG A 51 23.08 -5.36 -8.93
C ARG A 51 22.74 -6.50 -9.86
N GLY A 52 23.12 -6.40 -11.13
CA GLY A 52 23.00 -7.50 -12.08
C GLY A 52 23.88 -8.70 -11.71
N GLY A 53 23.79 -9.78 -12.45
CA GLY A 53 24.66 -10.93 -12.27
C GLY A 53 26.15 -10.63 -12.42
N GLY A 54 27.00 -11.50 -11.90
CA GLY A 54 28.45 -11.42 -11.97
C GLY A 54 29.12 -12.61 -11.29
N SER A 55 30.44 -12.59 -11.19
CA SER A 55 31.17 -13.61 -10.47
C SER A 55 30.92 -13.52 -8.96
N VAL A 56 31.21 -14.59 -8.22
CA VAL A 56 31.08 -14.60 -6.75
C VAL A 56 31.99 -13.52 -6.13
N GLU A 57 33.18 -13.32 -6.70
CA GLU A 57 34.13 -12.30 -6.27
C GLU A 57 33.55 -10.90 -6.41
N ASP A 58 32.80 -10.64 -7.48
CA ASP A 58 32.13 -9.36 -7.70
C ASP A 58 31.02 -9.09 -6.70
N LEU A 59 30.39 -10.13 -6.17
CA LEU A 59 29.33 -10.04 -5.18
C LEU A 59 29.83 -10.00 -3.73
N TRP A 60 31.15 -10.20 -3.51
CA TRP A 60 31.71 -10.30 -2.18
C TRP A 60 31.45 -9.10 -1.30
N GLY A 61 31.43 -7.89 -1.86
CA GLY A 61 31.12 -6.69 -1.11
C GLY A 61 29.79 -6.67 -0.37
N PHE A 62 28.83 -7.50 -0.83
CA PHE A 62 27.51 -7.65 -0.17
C PHE A 62 27.52 -8.67 0.98
N ASN A 63 28.65 -9.35 1.22
CA ASN A 63 28.86 -10.25 2.34
C ASN A 63 29.65 -9.59 3.49
N GLU A 64 30.10 -8.35 3.31
CA GLU A 64 30.90 -7.65 4.28
C GLU A 64 30.05 -7.16 5.49
N GLU A 65 30.63 -7.26 6.68
CA GLU A 65 29.95 -6.97 7.96
C GLU A 65 29.34 -5.56 7.99
N ASN A 66 30.04 -4.56 7.46
CA ASN A 66 29.60 -3.17 7.44
C ASN A 66 28.31 -2.99 6.62
N VAL A 67 28.12 -3.75 5.54
CA VAL A 67 26.90 -3.74 4.74
C VAL A 67 25.76 -4.42 5.49
N ILE A 68 26.04 -5.57 6.09
CA ILE A 68 25.07 -6.34 6.89
C ILE A 68 24.54 -5.49 8.04
N ILE A 69 25.43 -4.88 8.83
CA ILE A 69 25.04 -4.02 9.96
C ILE A 69 24.23 -2.82 9.48
N SER A 70 24.65 -2.14 8.43
CA SER A 70 23.91 -0.96 7.92
C SER A 70 22.56 -1.33 7.36
N THR A 71 22.38 -2.54 6.80
CA THR A 71 21.11 -3.07 6.34
C THR A 71 20.19 -3.39 7.52
N PHE A 72 20.70 -4.07 8.53
CA PHE A 72 19.95 -4.42 9.75
C PHE A 72 19.49 -3.19 10.53
N GLU A 73 20.34 -2.17 10.64
CA GLU A 73 20.03 -0.93 11.34
C GLU A 73 19.11 0.03 10.56
N SER A 74 18.81 -0.28 9.30
CA SER A 74 17.99 0.58 8.47
C SER A 74 16.58 0.73 9.05
N LYS A 75 16.09 1.97 9.08
CA LYS A 75 14.69 2.28 9.44
C LYS A 75 13.76 2.29 8.24
N ILE A 76 14.32 2.20 7.05
CA ILE A 76 13.61 2.12 5.79
C ILE A 76 13.69 0.67 5.34
N PRO A 77 12.60 0.00 4.98
CA PRO A 77 12.62 -1.34 4.45
C PRO A 77 13.57 -1.49 3.26
N ILE A 78 14.37 -2.55 3.27
CA ILE A 78 15.36 -2.84 2.24
C ILE A 78 14.97 -4.08 1.45
N ILE A 79 14.99 -3.97 0.13
CA ILE A 79 14.88 -5.10 -0.78
C ILE A 79 16.25 -5.38 -1.38
N SER A 80 16.76 -6.58 -1.16
CA SER A 80 17.96 -7.08 -1.84
C SER A 80 17.58 -7.66 -3.20
N ALA A 81 18.23 -7.18 -4.26
CA ALA A 81 18.04 -7.61 -5.64
C ALA A 81 19.41 -7.78 -6.32
N ILE A 82 20.21 -8.71 -5.79
CA ILE A 82 21.63 -8.92 -6.13
C ILE A 82 21.78 -10.26 -6.83
N GLY A 83 22.44 -10.24 -7.99
CA GLY A 83 22.70 -11.43 -8.77
C GLY A 83 21.46 -12.05 -9.42
N HIS A 84 21.45 -13.36 -9.55
CA HIS A 84 20.36 -14.19 -10.05
C HIS A 84 19.80 -15.09 -8.93
N GLU A 85 18.86 -15.96 -9.27
CA GLU A 85 18.20 -16.84 -8.29
C GLU A 85 19.18 -17.72 -7.51
N THR A 86 20.25 -18.15 -8.13
CA THR A 86 21.31 -19.01 -7.54
C THR A 86 22.32 -18.24 -6.70
N ASP A 87 22.44 -16.93 -6.90
CA ASP A 87 23.48 -16.11 -6.27
C ASP A 87 22.96 -15.58 -4.93
N VAL A 88 23.28 -16.25 -3.83
CA VAL A 88 22.84 -15.84 -2.49
C VAL A 88 23.98 -15.15 -1.76
N THR A 89 23.73 -13.97 -1.26
CA THR A 89 24.66 -13.18 -0.46
C THR A 89 24.14 -12.97 0.97
N LEU A 90 25.03 -12.61 1.91
CA LEU A 90 24.63 -12.43 3.31
C LEU A 90 23.59 -11.30 3.51
N ILE A 91 23.65 -10.26 2.70
CA ILE A 91 22.63 -9.19 2.75
C ILE A 91 21.22 -9.72 2.47
N ASP A 92 21.07 -10.79 1.67
CA ASP A 92 19.77 -11.38 1.36
C ASP A 92 19.05 -11.96 2.57
N TYR A 93 19.80 -12.37 3.60
CA TYR A 93 19.27 -12.91 4.87
C TYR A 93 18.89 -11.81 5.86
N VAL A 94 19.41 -10.60 5.67
CA VAL A 94 19.20 -9.48 6.59
C VAL A 94 18.22 -8.45 6.03
N ALA A 95 18.11 -8.38 4.70
CA ALA A 95 17.12 -7.54 4.04
C ALA A 95 15.70 -7.99 4.35
N ASP A 96 14.75 -7.06 4.35
CA ASP A 96 13.32 -7.34 4.60
C ASP A 96 12.72 -8.24 3.51
N LEU A 97 13.23 -8.15 2.28
CA LEU A 97 12.80 -8.97 1.16
C LEU A 97 13.97 -9.24 0.21
N ARG A 98 14.05 -10.48 -0.28
CA ARG A 98 14.94 -10.86 -1.37
C ARG A 98 14.17 -10.94 -2.69
N ALA A 99 14.72 -10.36 -3.74
CA ALA A 99 14.24 -10.50 -5.11
C ALA A 99 15.33 -11.13 -5.98
N PRO A 100 15.00 -12.08 -6.86
CA PRO A 100 15.98 -12.79 -7.66
C PRO A 100 16.62 -11.92 -8.76
N THR A 101 16.02 -10.78 -9.06
CA THR A 101 16.54 -9.80 -10.03
C THR A 101 16.08 -8.39 -9.67
N PRO A 102 16.76 -7.33 -10.14
CA PRO A 102 16.29 -5.96 -9.98
C PRO A 102 14.88 -5.70 -10.55
N SER A 103 14.53 -6.37 -11.65
CA SER A 103 13.18 -6.29 -12.23
C SER A 103 12.12 -6.92 -11.33
N ALA A 104 12.43 -8.10 -10.78
CA ALA A 104 11.54 -8.77 -9.84
C ALA A 104 11.33 -7.95 -8.55
N ALA A 105 12.35 -7.24 -8.06
CA ALA A 105 12.21 -6.35 -6.91
C ALA A 105 11.13 -5.29 -7.15
N ILE A 106 11.12 -4.70 -8.34
CA ILE A 106 10.12 -3.70 -8.73
C ILE A 106 8.72 -4.32 -8.77
N GLU A 107 8.60 -5.54 -9.29
CA GLU A 107 7.33 -6.24 -9.37
C GLU A 107 6.78 -6.61 -7.99
N LEU A 108 7.65 -6.98 -7.07
CA LEU A 108 7.27 -7.33 -5.71
C LEU A 108 6.86 -6.11 -4.87
N CYS A 109 7.52 -4.97 -5.05
CA CYS A 109 7.23 -3.78 -4.25
C CYS A 109 6.15 -2.87 -4.84
N LEU A 110 5.88 -2.92 -6.15
CA LEU A 110 4.95 -2.00 -6.79
C LEU A 110 3.68 -2.69 -7.30
N PRO A 111 2.51 -2.19 -6.89
CA PRO A 111 1.26 -2.66 -7.47
C PRO A 111 1.11 -2.18 -8.93
N VAL A 112 0.20 -2.79 -9.66
CA VAL A 112 -0.18 -2.35 -11.00
C VAL A 112 -1.30 -1.30 -10.90
N ALA A 113 -1.00 -0.05 -11.26
CA ALA A 113 -1.94 1.07 -11.16
C ALA A 113 -3.27 0.79 -11.89
N LYS A 114 -3.23 0.11 -13.03
CA LYS A 114 -4.42 -0.26 -13.81
C LYS A 114 -5.32 -1.22 -13.03
N GLU A 115 -4.75 -2.18 -12.31
CA GLU A 115 -5.50 -3.14 -11.50
C GLU A 115 -6.14 -2.48 -10.28
N LEU A 116 -5.40 -1.57 -9.62
CA LEU A 116 -5.95 -0.78 -8.52
C LEU A 116 -7.13 0.07 -8.97
N LYS A 117 -7.01 0.75 -10.12
CA LYS A 117 -8.10 1.53 -10.69
C LYS A 117 -9.33 0.65 -10.96
N ARG A 118 -9.13 -0.53 -11.59
CA ARG A 118 -10.22 -1.48 -11.82
C ARG A 118 -10.89 -1.89 -10.51
N LYS A 119 -10.12 -2.23 -9.49
CA LYS A 119 -10.65 -2.62 -8.17
C LYS A 119 -11.46 -1.49 -7.51
N ILE A 120 -11.01 -0.24 -7.65
CA ILE A 120 -11.76 0.93 -7.16
C ILE A 120 -13.09 1.05 -7.89
N PHE A 121 -13.12 0.88 -9.22
CA PHE A 121 -14.36 0.89 -10.00
C PHE A 121 -15.34 -0.20 -9.56
N GLU A 122 -14.85 -1.43 -9.39
CA GLU A 122 -15.68 -2.56 -8.92
C GLU A 122 -16.25 -2.30 -7.51
N LEU A 123 -15.43 -1.78 -6.59
CA LEU A 123 -15.87 -1.44 -5.25
C LEU A 123 -16.91 -0.31 -5.25
N ASN A 124 -16.73 0.71 -6.09
CA ASN A 124 -17.70 1.77 -6.26
C ASN A 124 -19.05 1.26 -6.81
N ALA A 125 -19.01 0.38 -7.80
CA ALA A 125 -20.23 -0.23 -8.33
C ALA A 125 -20.99 -1.03 -7.26
N ARG A 126 -20.28 -1.87 -6.48
CA ARG A 126 -20.86 -2.61 -5.36
C ARG A 126 -21.46 -1.69 -4.30
N ARG A 127 -20.75 -0.63 -3.95
CA ARG A 127 -21.24 0.38 -3.00
C ARG A 127 -22.53 1.02 -3.49
N TYR A 128 -22.58 1.40 -4.76
CA TYR A 128 -23.77 2.01 -5.36
C TYR A 128 -24.99 1.06 -5.31
N VAL A 129 -24.81 -0.20 -5.71
CA VAL A 129 -25.88 -1.21 -5.64
C VAL A 129 -26.35 -1.43 -4.20
N ALA A 130 -25.43 -1.56 -3.24
CA ALA A 130 -25.78 -1.72 -1.83
C ALA A 130 -26.56 -0.50 -1.28
N TYR A 131 -26.15 0.71 -1.68
CA TYR A 131 -26.85 1.94 -1.31
C TYR A 131 -28.28 1.98 -1.89
N GLN A 132 -28.45 1.64 -3.17
CA GLN A 132 -29.77 1.59 -3.80
C GLN A 132 -30.69 0.56 -3.14
N ASN A 133 -30.19 -0.64 -2.85
CA ASN A 133 -30.95 -1.68 -2.15
C ASN A 133 -31.38 -1.23 -0.76
N ASN A 134 -30.49 -0.55 -0.01
CA ASN A 134 -30.86 0.00 1.31
C ASN A 134 -31.93 1.09 1.21
N LEU A 135 -31.83 1.99 0.22
CA LEU A 135 -32.86 2.99 0.00
C LEU A 135 -34.21 2.37 -0.36
N GLU A 136 -34.21 1.34 -1.21
CA GLU A 136 -35.43 0.64 -1.59
C GLU A 136 -36.06 -0.09 -0.39
N ASN A 137 -35.25 -0.75 0.42
CA ASN A 137 -35.70 -1.37 1.67
C ASN A 137 -36.32 -0.35 2.61
N LEU A 138 -35.69 0.81 2.81
CA LEU A 138 -36.22 1.87 3.65
C LEU A 138 -37.52 2.44 3.09
N LYS A 139 -37.62 2.65 1.77
CA LYS A 139 -38.88 3.07 1.10
C LYS A 139 -39.99 2.04 1.31
N ASN A 140 -39.67 0.76 1.18
CA ASN A 140 -40.62 -0.33 1.41
C ASN A 140 -41.08 -0.40 2.86
N LEU A 141 -40.19 -0.18 3.83
CA LEU A 141 -40.53 -0.08 5.23
C LEU A 141 -41.46 1.12 5.51
N LEU A 142 -41.14 2.27 4.97
CA LEU A 142 -41.97 3.49 5.10
C LEU A 142 -43.35 3.27 4.48
N SER A 143 -43.44 2.63 3.30
CA SER A 143 -44.73 2.35 2.66
C SER A 143 -45.62 1.36 3.45
N LYS A 144 -44.99 0.42 4.19
CA LYS A 144 -45.68 -0.51 5.07
C LYS A 144 -46.13 0.13 6.39
N MET A 145 -45.48 1.20 6.82
CA MET A 145 -45.95 1.98 7.96
C MET A 145 -47.19 2.75 7.51
N LYS A 146 -48.38 2.27 7.87
CA LYS A 146 -49.65 2.99 7.69
C LYS A 146 -49.62 4.24 8.59
N LEU A 147 -48.99 5.28 8.10
CA LEU A 147 -49.16 6.61 8.69
C LEU A 147 -50.59 7.05 8.42
N SER A 148 -51.43 6.97 9.43
CA SER A 148 -52.77 7.55 9.35
C SER A 148 -52.66 9.00 8.98
N ARG A 149 -53.30 9.42 7.89
CA ARG A 149 -53.27 10.83 7.51
C ARG A 149 -53.79 11.67 8.70
N PRO A 150 -53.17 12.82 9.00
CA PRO A 150 -53.64 13.67 10.11
C PRO A 150 -55.13 13.94 10.07
N LYS A 151 -55.70 13.99 8.85
CA LYS A 151 -57.14 14.16 8.60
C LYS A 151 -57.97 12.98 9.06
N ASP A 152 -57.48 11.75 8.93
CA ASP A 152 -58.19 10.53 9.33
C ASP A 152 -58.16 10.40 10.87
N LEU A 153 -57.04 10.80 11.50
CA LEU A 153 -56.94 10.87 12.97
C LEU A 153 -57.89 11.92 13.57
N LEU A 154 -58.00 13.08 12.93
CA LEU A 154 -58.93 14.14 13.32
C LEU A 154 -60.39 13.68 13.16
N ASN A 155 -60.75 13.10 12.04
CA ASN A 155 -62.10 12.56 11.80
C ASN A 155 -62.50 11.48 12.81
N HIS A 156 -61.58 10.57 13.13
CA HIS A 156 -61.81 9.55 14.15
C HIS A 156 -62.04 10.16 15.54
N LYS A 157 -61.31 11.22 15.89
CA LYS A 157 -61.53 11.95 17.14
C LYS A 157 -62.84 12.72 17.14
N ILE A 158 -63.18 13.39 16.05
CA ILE A 158 -64.45 14.12 15.93
C ILE A 158 -65.63 13.14 16.10
N GLN A 159 -65.62 12.02 15.37
CA GLN A 159 -66.64 10.98 15.51
C GLN A 159 -66.75 10.42 16.93
N SER A 160 -65.63 10.25 17.65
CA SER A 160 -65.66 9.80 19.06
C SER A 160 -66.28 10.86 19.99
N TYR A 161 -66.06 12.14 19.72
CA TYR A 161 -66.67 13.26 20.51
C TYR A 161 -68.17 13.36 20.20
N ASP A 162 -68.58 13.26 18.95
CA ASP A 162 -70.02 13.27 18.61
C ASP A 162 -70.76 12.13 19.23
N PHE A 163 -70.17 10.94 19.32
CA PHE A 163 -70.76 9.77 19.98
C PHE A 163 -70.93 9.99 21.51
N ILE A 164 -70.01 10.68 22.14
CA ILE A 164 -70.08 11.01 23.59
C ILE A 164 -71.14 12.09 23.89
N LEU A 165 -71.38 13.01 22.93
CA LEU A 165 -72.36 14.09 23.13
C LEU A 165 -73.80 13.66 22.79
N MET A 166 -74.01 12.52 22.13
CA MET A 166 -75.32 11.97 21.81
C MET A 166 -75.87 10.95 22.82
N ASN A 167 -75.07 10.61 23.83
CA ASN A 167 -75.46 9.76 24.97
C ASN A 167 -75.40 10.53 26.25
#